data_22e8410763a12807756a09f350535bb6
#
_entry.id   22e8410763a12807756a09f350535bb6
#
_cell.length_a   1.000
_cell.length_b   1.000
_cell.length_c   1.000
_cell.angle_alpha   90.00
_cell.angle_beta   90.00
_cell.angle_gamma   90.00
#
_symmetry.space_group_name_H-M   'P 1'
#
loop_
_entity.id
_entity.type
_entity.pdbx_description
1 polymer ?
#
loop_
_entity_poly.entity_id
_entity_poly.type
_entity_poly.pdbx_seq_one_letter_code
_entity_poly.pdbx_strand_id
1 'polypeptide(L)'
;MQFLNLSVAESTRRADLPERFDMVTALHACDTATDDAIAFGLQKQARFMVLVPCCQAELAASLRLNKALQLSRTPLAELWRHPLHTRELGSQLTNVLRCLYLESQGYSVTVTELVGWEHSMKNELILARFTGHRKHSAGQRLQALLQEFALEPLLATRYPALVADPTALAATAATTAVPATDQAPTPPDSAGLRGGLGPHVG
;
A
#
# COMPACT_ATOMS: atom_id res chain seq x y z
N MET A 1 -32.03 -13.17 -5.89
CA MET A 1 -31.22 -11.97 -5.58
C MET A 1 -31.87 -11.29 -4.39
N GLN A 2 -31.14 -11.05 -3.30
CA GLN A 2 -31.64 -10.39 -2.10
C GLN A 2 -31.01 -8.98 -2.05
N PHE A 3 -31.86 -7.98 -1.79
CA PHE A 3 -31.42 -6.61 -1.64
C PHE A 3 -31.48 -6.24 -0.15
N LEU A 4 -30.38 -5.70 0.38
CA LEU A 4 -30.29 -5.23 1.76
C LEU A 4 -30.00 -3.73 1.74
N ASN A 5 -30.89 -2.94 2.35
CA ASN A 5 -30.68 -1.50 2.50
C ASN A 5 -29.93 -1.24 3.82
N LEU A 6 -28.62 -1.56 3.81
CA LEU A 6 -27.74 -1.49 4.97
C LEU A 6 -26.35 -1.00 4.54
N SER A 7 -25.63 -0.39 5.45
CA SER A 7 -24.20 -0.19 5.26
C SER A 7 -23.45 -1.54 5.28
N VAL A 8 -22.27 -1.57 4.67
CA VAL A 8 -21.42 -2.78 4.69
C VAL A 8 -21.05 -3.15 6.11
N ALA A 9 -20.74 -2.17 6.97
CA ALA A 9 -20.41 -2.40 8.38
C ALA A 9 -21.58 -3.01 9.17
N GLU A 10 -22.83 -2.64 8.88
CA GLU A 10 -24.02 -3.27 9.47
C GLU A 10 -24.23 -4.69 8.94
N SER A 11 -24.04 -4.89 7.64
CA SER A 11 -24.13 -6.22 7.00
C SER A 11 -23.13 -7.21 7.61
N THR A 12 -21.94 -6.74 7.99
CA THR A 12 -20.91 -7.57 8.61
C THR A 12 -21.37 -8.22 9.92
N ARG A 13 -22.25 -7.55 10.68
CA ARG A 13 -22.75 -8.01 11.99
C ARG A 13 -23.99 -8.92 11.90
N ARG A 14 -24.54 -9.11 10.72
CA ARG A 14 -25.77 -9.89 10.55
C ARG A 14 -25.51 -11.40 10.63
N ALA A 15 -26.25 -12.06 11.52
CA ALA A 15 -26.18 -13.51 11.72
C ALA A 15 -26.95 -14.32 10.66
N ASP A 16 -27.89 -13.67 9.94
CA ASP A 16 -28.70 -14.31 8.90
C ASP A 16 -27.99 -14.36 7.54
N LEU A 17 -26.83 -13.71 7.39
CA LEU A 17 -25.99 -13.84 6.20
C LEU A 17 -25.10 -15.08 6.30
N PRO A 18 -24.78 -15.72 5.16
CA PRO A 18 -23.85 -16.84 5.13
C PRO A 18 -22.54 -16.52 5.85
N GLU A 19 -21.95 -17.54 6.47
CA GLU A 19 -20.61 -17.41 7.09
C GLU A 19 -19.50 -17.24 6.06
N ARG A 20 -19.70 -17.77 4.84
CA ARG A 20 -18.74 -17.71 3.75
C ARG A 20 -19.39 -17.20 2.48
N PHE A 21 -18.64 -16.42 1.75
CA PHE A 21 -19.00 -15.94 0.41
C PHE A 21 -17.94 -16.38 -0.60
N ASP A 22 -18.40 -16.76 -1.79
CA ASP A 22 -17.45 -17.05 -2.88
C ASP A 22 -16.75 -15.79 -3.36
N MET A 23 -17.49 -14.70 -3.49
CA MET A 23 -16.97 -13.44 -4.01
C MET A 23 -17.58 -12.22 -3.33
N VAL A 24 -16.74 -11.24 -3.02
CA VAL A 24 -17.14 -9.88 -2.64
C VAL A 24 -16.69 -8.92 -3.73
N THR A 25 -17.60 -8.10 -4.23
CA THR A 25 -17.30 -7.06 -5.21
C THR A 25 -17.61 -5.69 -4.63
N ALA A 26 -16.69 -4.74 -4.80
CA ALA A 26 -16.88 -3.34 -4.42
C ALA A 26 -16.47 -2.47 -5.59
N LEU A 27 -17.46 -2.02 -6.37
CA LEU A 27 -17.26 -1.16 -7.54
C LEU A 27 -17.63 0.27 -7.15
N HIS A 28 -16.70 1.21 -7.35
CA HIS A 28 -16.87 2.62 -6.99
C HIS A 28 -17.23 2.85 -5.53
N ALA A 29 -16.75 1.99 -4.64
CA ALA A 29 -16.85 2.21 -3.20
C ALA A 29 -15.84 3.30 -2.80
N CYS A 30 -16.37 4.50 -2.53
CA CYS A 30 -15.54 5.66 -2.26
C CYS A 30 -14.91 5.59 -0.87
N ASP A 31 -13.67 6.07 -0.78
CA ASP A 31 -12.94 6.26 0.46
C ASP A 31 -12.93 5.00 1.35
N THR A 32 -13.41 5.10 2.58
CA THR A 32 -13.42 4.02 3.57
C THR A 32 -14.40 2.90 3.26
N ALA A 33 -15.37 3.10 2.37
CA ALA A 33 -16.32 2.04 1.99
C ALA A 33 -15.63 0.85 1.29
N THR A 34 -14.50 1.07 0.61
CA THR A 34 -13.67 -0.04 0.11
C THR A 34 -13.05 -0.84 1.26
N ASP A 35 -12.61 -0.16 2.32
CA ASP A 35 -12.03 -0.82 3.50
C ASP A 35 -13.09 -1.61 4.26
N ASP A 36 -14.32 -1.10 4.34
CA ASP A 36 -15.47 -1.83 4.90
C ASP A 36 -15.78 -3.10 4.08
N ALA A 37 -15.70 -3.01 2.75
CA ALA A 37 -15.89 -4.18 1.88
C ALA A 37 -14.76 -5.22 2.07
N ILE A 38 -13.51 -4.79 2.27
CA ILE A 38 -12.40 -5.67 2.61
C ILE A 38 -12.66 -6.33 3.97
N ALA A 39 -13.03 -5.56 5.00
CA ALA A 39 -13.33 -6.08 6.33
C ALA A 39 -14.45 -7.13 6.29
N PHE A 40 -15.54 -6.85 5.54
CA PHE A 40 -16.61 -7.80 5.30
C PHE A 40 -16.08 -9.08 4.62
N GLY A 41 -15.30 -8.95 3.55
CA GLY A 41 -14.73 -10.08 2.83
C GLY A 41 -13.82 -10.94 3.70
N LEU A 42 -13.00 -10.33 4.56
CA LEU A 42 -12.14 -11.03 5.51
C LEU A 42 -12.96 -11.78 6.56
N GLN A 43 -13.96 -11.13 7.17
CA GLN A 43 -14.80 -11.74 8.19
C GLN A 43 -15.65 -12.89 7.62
N LYS A 44 -16.17 -12.73 6.41
CA LYS A 44 -16.96 -13.74 5.70
C LYS A 44 -16.11 -14.72 4.89
N GLN A 45 -14.81 -14.74 5.11
CA GLN A 45 -13.87 -15.67 4.47
C GLN A 45 -14.08 -15.77 2.95
N ALA A 46 -14.25 -14.62 2.28
CA ALA A 46 -14.51 -14.56 0.86
C ALA A 46 -13.36 -15.20 0.07
N ARG A 47 -13.69 -16.08 -0.87
CA ARG A 47 -12.69 -16.75 -1.71
C ARG A 47 -12.04 -15.75 -2.69
N PHE A 48 -12.84 -14.82 -3.20
CA PHE A 48 -12.38 -13.76 -4.10
C PHE A 48 -12.87 -12.40 -3.65
N MET A 49 -12.04 -11.38 -3.86
CA MET A 49 -12.47 -9.97 -3.76
C MET A 49 -12.10 -9.25 -5.04
N VAL A 50 -13.03 -8.45 -5.56
CA VAL A 50 -12.89 -7.65 -6.77
C VAL A 50 -13.21 -6.20 -6.41
N LEU A 51 -12.18 -5.37 -6.32
CA LEU A 51 -12.29 -4.02 -5.77
C LEU A 51 -11.87 -3.01 -6.84
N VAL A 52 -12.72 -2.01 -7.09
CA VAL A 52 -12.44 -0.88 -7.98
C VAL A 52 -12.57 0.41 -7.16
N PRO A 53 -11.53 0.80 -6.43
CA PRO A 53 -11.54 2.02 -5.62
C PRO A 53 -11.53 3.26 -6.53
N CYS A 54 -12.36 4.24 -6.23
CA CYS A 54 -12.46 5.44 -7.08
C CYS A 54 -12.00 6.73 -6.39
N CYS A 55 -12.13 6.85 -5.09
CA CYS A 55 -11.78 8.04 -4.32
C CYS A 55 -11.16 7.61 -2.99
N GLN A 56 -10.07 8.30 -2.56
CA GLN A 56 -9.38 8.04 -1.31
C GLN A 56 -8.99 9.39 -0.71
N ALA A 57 -9.92 9.98 0.04
CA ALA A 57 -9.74 11.32 0.60
C ALA A 57 -9.12 11.29 2.01
N GLU A 58 -9.37 10.25 2.79
CA GLU A 58 -8.92 10.12 4.19
C GLU A 58 -7.40 10.24 4.32
N LEU A 59 -6.66 9.44 3.54
CA LEU A 59 -5.20 9.44 3.61
C LEU A 59 -4.61 10.77 3.15
N ALA A 60 -5.16 11.34 2.07
CA ALA A 60 -4.72 12.64 1.58
C ALA A 60 -4.97 13.76 2.61
N ALA A 61 -6.05 13.67 3.40
CA ALA A 61 -6.31 14.60 4.50
C ALA A 61 -5.28 14.41 5.63
N SER A 62 -5.01 13.18 6.03
CA SER A 62 -4.01 12.85 7.04
C SER A 62 -2.60 13.30 6.63
N LEU A 63 -2.19 13.07 5.38
CA LEU A 63 -0.90 13.54 4.85
C LEU A 63 -0.80 15.08 4.89
N ARG A 64 -1.88 15.80 4.62
CA ARG A 64 -1.89 17.28 4.74
C ARG A 64 -1.69 17.75 6.18
N LEU A 65 -2.29 17.08 7.14
CA LEU A 65 -2.12 17.40 8.56
C LEU A 65 -0.69 17.09 9.03
N ASN A 66 -0.15 15.95 8.64
CA ASN A 66 1.19 15.49 9.04
C ASN A 66 2.32 16.31 8.40
N LYS A 67 2.05 16.92 7.25
CA LYS A 67 3.00 17.84 6.56
C LYS A 67 3.53 18.95 7.49
N ALA A 68 2.70 19.41 8.41
CA ALA A 68 3.09 20.48 9.34
C ALA A 68 4.01 20.01 10.47
N LEU A 69 4.05 18.69 10.76
CA LEU A 69 4.63 18.17 12.00
C LEU A 69 6.01 17.54 11.86
N GLN A 70 6.26 16.69 10.87
CA GLN A 70 7.52 15.93 10.81
C GLN A 70 8.12 15.76 9.40
N LEU A 71 7.30 15.60 8.38
CA LEU A 71 7.74 15.25 7.04
C LEU A 71 8.27 16.43 6.22
N SER A 72 8.07 17.67 6.67
CA SER A 72 8.56 18.89 5.99
C SER A 72 10.10 18.95 5.88
N ARG A 73 10.82 18.07 6.60
CA ARG A 73 12.28 18.04 6.63
C ARG A 73 12.90 16.99 5.70
N THR A 74 12.08 16.16 5.05
CA THR A 74 12.56 15.13 4.13
C THR A 74 12.33 15.54 2.66
N PRO A 75 13.16 15.08 1.71
CA PRO A 75 12.91 15.30 0.28
C PRO A 75 11.55 14.79 -0.19
N LEU A 76 10.98 13.79 0.49
CA LEU A 76 9.64 13.27 0.21
C LEU A 76 8.54 14.34 0.35
N ALA A 77 8.78 15.42 1.11
CA ALA A 77 7.84 16.52 1.24
C ALA A 77 7.44 17.15 -0.10
N GLU A 78 8.28 17.02 -1.12
CA GLU A 78 7.98 17.51 -2.46
C GLU A 78 6.79 16.78 -3.10
N LEU A 79 6.58 15.49 -2.76
CA LEU A 79 5.49 14.67 -3.31
C LEU A 79 4.10 15.17 -2.91
N TRP A 80 3.98 15.92 -1.81
CA TRP A 80 2.72 16.50 -1.34
C TRP A 80 2.77 18.03 -1.15
N ARG A 81 3.73 18.68 -1.77
CA ARG A 81 3.81 20.15 -1.75
C ARG A 81 2.53 20.80 -2.32
N HIS A 82 2.00 20.22 -3.40
CA HIS A 82 0.80 20.69 -4.08
C HIS A 82 -0.42 19.83 -3.73
N PRO A 83 -1.62 20.41 -3.56
CA PRO A 83 -2.84 19.68 -3.22
C PRO A 83 -3.17 18.54 -4.20
N LEU A 84 -2.90 18.72 -5.49
CA LEU A 84 -3.09 17.70 -6.51
C LEU A 84 -2.18 16.50 -6.25
N HIS A 85 -0.89 16.75 -6.04
CA HIS A 85 0.08 15.67 -5.76
C HIS A 85 -0.26 14.92 -4.47
N THR A 86 -0.66 15.66 -3.42
CA THR A 86 -1.10 15.02 -2.16
C THR A 86 -2.28 14.09 -2.36
N ARG A 87 -3.26 14.49 -3.18
CA ARG A 87 -4.43 13.69 -3.48
C ARG A 87 -4.06 12.40 -4.24
N GLU A 88 -3.22 12.53 -5.26
CA GLU A 88 -2.81 11.37 -6.07
C GLU A 88 -1.92 10.41 -5.25
N LEU A 89 -0.95 10.93 -4.50
CA LEU A 89 -0.12 10.15 -3.58
C LEU A 89 -0.99 9.43 -2.53
N GLY A 90 -1.94 10.15 -1.91
CA GLY A 90 -2.85 9.57 -0.93
C GLY A 90 -3.69 8.44 -1.52
N SER A 91 -4.15 8.61 -2.76
CA SER A 91 -4.90 7.57 -3.49
C SER A 91 -4.06 6.32 -3.72
N GLN A 92 -2.87 6.47 -4.27
CA GLN A 92 -1.95 5.36 -4.54
C GLN A 92 -1.53 4.65 -3.25
N LEU A 93 -1.12 5.41 -2.24
CA LEU A 93 -0.70 4.86 -0.96
C LEU A 93 -1.82 4.06 -0.29
N THR A 94 -3.07 4.56 -0.33
CA THR A 94 -4.23 3.84 0.20
C THR A 94 -4.36 2.45 -0.45
N ASN A 95 -4.26 2.37 -1.77
CA ASN A 95 -4.40 1.10 -2.48
C ASN A 95 -3.22 0.16 -2.23
N VAL A 96 -1.99 0.68 -2.13
CA VAL A 96 -0.82 -0.11 -1.72
C VAL A 96 -1.02 -0.71 -0.32
N LEU A 97 -1.50 0.07 0.64
CA LEU A 97 -1.77 -0.42 2.00
C LEU A 97 -2.86 -1.49 2.01
N ARG A 98 -3.94 -1.35 1.21
CA ARG A 98 -4.98 -2.37 1.03
C ARG A 98 -4.43 -3.67 0.48
N CYS A 99 -3.57 -3.59 -0.55
CA CYS A 99 -2.91 -4.77 -1.13
C CYS A 99 -2.04 -5.49 -0.10
N LEU A 100 -1.20 -4.76 0.63
CA LEU A 100 -0.36 -5.33 1.69
C LEU A 100 -1.18 -5.95 2.81
N TYR A 101 -2.29 -5.31 3.19
CA TYR A 101 -3.21 -5.86 4.18
C TYR A 101 -3.81 -7.18 3.73
N LEU A 102 -4.34 -7.25 2.53
CA LEU A 102 -4.90 -8.48 1.95
C LEU A 102 -3.85 -9.59 1.87
N GLU A 103 -2.63 -9.29 1.44
CA GLU A 103 -1.52 -10.26 1.42
C GLU A 103 -1.19 -10.79 2.82
N SER A 104 -1.19 -9.92 3.85
CA SER A 104 -0.96 -10.31 5.24
C SER A 104 -2.06 -11.22 5.78
N GLN A 105 -3.28 -11.11 5.23
CA GLN A 105 -4.43 -11.93 5.60
C GLN A 105 -4.58 -13.22 4.77
N GLY A 106 -3.60 -13.56 3.94
CA GLY A 106 -3.55 -14.83 3.21
C GLY A 106 -4.15 -14.77 1.81
N TYR A 107 -4.27 -13.59 1.22
CA TYR A 107 -4.69 -13.42 -0.17
C TYR A 107 -3.49 -13.26 -1.09
N SER A 108 -3.60 -13.81 -2.29
CA SER A 108 -2.77 -13.43 -3.44
C SER A 108 -3.43 -12.27 -4.13
N VAL A 109 -2.69 -11.17 -4.30
CA VAL A 109 -3.21 -9.91 -4.85
C VAL A 109 -2.62 -9.66 -6.22
N THR A 110 -3.46 -9.24 -7.17
CA THR A 110 -3.08 -8.73 -8.48
C THR A 110 -3.70 -7.36 -8.66
N VAL A 111 -2.91 -6.40 -9.09
CA VAL A 111 -3.36 -5.05 -9.43
C VAL A 111 -3.25 -4.89 -10.93
N THR A 112 -4.32 -4.44 -11.57
CA THR A 112 -4.39 -4.20 -13.01
C THR A 112 -5.34 -3.05 -13.32
N GLU A 113 -5.52 -2.75 -14.58
CA GLU A 113 -6.50 -1.77 -15.04
C GLU A 113 -7.83 -2.44 -15.36
N LEU A 114 -8.94 -1.80 -14.99
CA LEU A 114 -10.28 -2.24 -15.36
C LEU A 114 -10.58 -1.90 -16.84
N VAL A 115 -10.16 -0.72 -17.25
CA VAL A 115 -10.28 -0.21 -18.64
C VAL A 115 -8.97 0.49 -19.00
N GLY A 116 -8.71 0.75 -20.27
CA GLY A 116 -7.53 1.50 -20.69
C GLY A 116 -7.48 2.89 -20.05
N TRP A 117 -6.29 3.38 -19.75
CA TRP A 117 -6.04 4.68 -19.10
C TRP A 117 -6.61 5.85 -19.91
N GLU A 118 -6.78 5.70 -21.21
CA GLU A 118 -7.44 6.65 -22.13
C GLU A 118 -8.91 6.88 -21.80
N HIS A 119 -9.56 5.94 -21.11
CA HIS A 119 -10.96 6.02 -20.71
C HIS A 119 -11.16 6.54 -19.29
N SER A 120 -10.23 6.24 -18.39
CA SER A 120 -10.30 6.68 -17.00
C SER A 120 -8.94 6.63 -16.34
N MET A 121 -8.55 7.72 -15.69
CA MET A 121 -7.36 7.75 -14.85
C MET A 121 -7.57 7.01 -13.49
N LYS A 122 -8.83 6.74 -13.13
CA LYS A 122 -9.18 6.02 -11.89
C LYS A 122 -9.83 4.69 -12.25
N ASN A 123 -9.01 3.80 -12.76
CA ASN A 123 -9.40 2.50 -13.29
C ASN A 123 -8.67 1.33 -12.63
N GLU A 124 -8.03 1.56 -11.48
CA GLU A 124 -7.31 0.51 -10.77
C GLU A 124 -8.27 -0.58 -10.32
N LEU A 125 -7.93 -1.82 -10.66
CA LEU A 125 -8.64 -3.03 -10.27
C LEU A 125 -7.75 -3.87 -9.37
N ILE A 126 -8.19 -4.10 -8.14
CA ILE A 126 -7.54 -4.97 -7.18
C ILE A 126 -8.28 -6.30 -7.15
N LEU A 127 -7.61 -7.36 -7.59
CA LEU A 127 -8.10 -8.73 -7.55
C LEU A 127 -7.40 -9.47 -6.41
N ALA A 128 -8.16 -9.98 -5.45
CA ALA A 128 -7.61 -10.75 -4.35
C ALA A 128 -8.23 -12.16 -4.33
N ARG A 129 -7.38 -13.19 -4.28
CA ARG A 129 -7.77 -14.60 -4.19
C ARG A 129 -7.23 -15.20 -2.90
N PHE A 130 -8.10 -15.75 -2.08
CA PHE A 130 -7.69 -16.43 -0.86
C PHE A 130 -6.86 -17.68 -1.17
N THR A 131 -5.68 -17.77 -0.58
CA THR A 131 -4.74 -18.89 -0.71
C THR A 131 -4.43 -19.55 0.62
N GLY A 132 -4.81 -18.92 1.72
CA GLY A 132 -4.47 -19.33 3.07
C GLY A 132 -3.02 -19.03 3.48
N HIS A 133 -2.17 -18.61 2.54
CA HIS A 133 -0.77 -18.30 2.81
C HIS A 133 -0.59 -16.84 3.26
N ARG A 134 -0.48 -16.63 4.57
CA ARG A 134 -0.24 -15.29 5.14
C ARG A 134 1.20 -14.85 4.93
N LYS A 135 1.39 -13.67 4.32
CA LYS A 135 2.70 -13.06 4.13
C LYS A 135 3.00 -12.10 5.29
N HIS A 136 3.67 -12.57 6.33
CA HIS A 136 4.06 -11.72 7.47
C HIS A 136 4.87 -10.48 7.03
N SER A 137 5.75 -10.62 6.04
CA SER A 137 6.51 -9.51 5.48
C SER A 137 5.63 -8.41 4.86
N ALA A 138 4.41 -8.74 4.38
CA ALA A 138 3.48 -7.74 3.88
C ALA A 138 2.92 -6.86 5.02
N GLY A 139 2.58 -7.47 6.16
CA GLY A 139 2.18 -6.74 7.36
C GLY A 139 3.28 -5.81 7.87
N GLN A 140 4.54 -6.27 7.89
CA GLN A 140 5.70 -5.46 8.28
C GLN A 140 5.91 -4.26 7.33
N ARG A 141 5.82 -4.47 6.01
CA ARG A 141 5.93 -3.39 5.02
C ARG A 141 4.80 -2.37 5.16
N LEU A 142 3.57 -2.83 5.45
CA LEU A 142 2.45 -1.94 5.72
C LEU A 142 2.73 -1.05 6.92
N GLN A 143 3.20 -1.61 8.03
CA GLN A 143 3.55 -0.86 9.24
C GLN A 143 4.69 0.13 8.98
N ALA A 144 5.73 -0.28 8.25
CA ALA A 144 6.84 0.60 7.89
C ALA A 144 6.35 1.80 7.07
N LEU A 145 5.43 1.60 6.11
CA LEU A 145 4.83 2.69 5.35
C LEU A 145 4.00 3.62 6.25
N LEU A 146 3.20 3.08 7.18
CA LEU A 146 2.46 3.91 8.11
C LEU A 146 3.38 4.76 8.98
N GLN A 147 4.51 4.21 9.44
CA GLN A 147 5.52 4.94 10.22
C GLN A 147 6.19 6.03 9.38
N GLU A 148 6.65 5.67 8.17
CA GLU A 148 7.32 6.62 7.25
C GLU A 148 6.46 7.84 6.94
N PHE A 149 5.14 7.65 6.80
CA PHE A 149 4.19 8.72 6.50
C PHE A 149 3.47 9.29 7.72
N ALA A 150 3.88 8.92 8.96
CA ALA A 150 3.25 9.30 10.22
C ALA A 150 1.72 9.04 10.22
N LEU A 151 1.33 7.86 9.77
CA LEU A 151 -0.06 7.40 9.63
C LEU A 151 -0.41 6.25 10.58
N GLU A 152 0.40 6.02 11.63
CA GLU A 152 0.21 4.94 12.60
C GLU A 152 -1.20 4.91 13.23
N PRO A 153 -1.89 6.03 13.45
CA PRO A 153 -3.25 6.00 13.97
C PRO A 153 -4.24 5.21 13.09
N LEU A 154 -3.96 5.07 11.79
CA LEU A 154 -4.78 4.28 10.88
C LEU A 154 -4.66 2.76 11.11
N LEU A 155 -3.59 2.30 11.76
CA LEU A 155 -3.37 0.87 11.98
C LEU A 155 -4.53 0.23 12.74
N ALA A 156 -4.98 0.84 13.82
CA ALA A 156 -6.07 0.31 14.64
C ALA A 156 -7.45 0.41 13.96
N THR A 157 -7.66 1.47 13.18
CA THR A 157 -8.98 1.75 12.60
C THR A 157 -9.20 1.04 11.27
N ARG A 158 -8.15 0.89 10.45
CA ARG A 158 -8.25 0.35 9.09
C ARG A 158 -7.68 -1.08 8.96
N TYR A 159 -6.75 -1.46 9.83
CA TYR A 159 -6.03 -2.73 9.74
C TYR A 159 -6.04 -3.52 11.06
N PRO A 160 -7.23 -3.71 11.70
CA PRO A 160 -7.33 -4.26 13.06
C PRO A 160 -6.76 -5.66 13.18
N ALA A 161 -6.79 -6.47 12.14
CA ALA A 161 -6.24 -7.82 12.17
C ALA A 161 -4.70 -7.84 12.35
N LEU A 162 -3.99 -6.78 11.98
CA LEU A 162 -2.55 -6.64 12.23
C LEU A 162 -2.24 -6.28 13.67
N VAL A 163 -3.15 -5.57 14.34
CA VAL A 163 -3.01 -5.25 15.77
C VAL A 163 -3.23 -6.49 16.63
N ALA A 164 -4.15 -7.36 16.21
CA ALA A 164 -4.50 -8.59 16.92
C ALA A 164 -3.44 -9.70 16.79
N ASP A 165 -2.52 -9.62 15.81
CA ASP A 165 -1.46 -10.60 15.59
C ASP A 165 -0.09 -10.02 16.01
N PRO A 166 0.35 -10.21 17.28
CA PRO A 166 1.62 -9.67 17.78
C PRO A 166 2.85 -10.28 17.12
N THR A 167 2.75 -11.43 16.46
CA THR A 167 3.87 -12.03 15.73
C THR A 167 4.23 -11.25 14.47
N ALA A 168 3.28 -10.53 13.88
CA ALA A 168 3.53 -9.59 12.80
C ALA A 168 4.29 -8.33 13.28
N LEU A 169 4.20 -8.00 14.56
CA LEU A 169 4.80 -6.81 15.19
C LEU A 169 6.24 -7.03 15.70
N ALA A 170 6.60 -8.24 16.12
CA ALA A 170 7.83 -8.50 16.86
C ALA A 170 9.14 -8.41 16.04
N ALA A 171 9.07 -8.45 14.70
CA ALA A 171 10.27 -8.45 13.85
C ALA A 171 10.86 -7.05 13.58
N THR A 172 10.14 -5.98 13.91
CA THR A 172 10.58 -4.60 13.61
C THR A 172 11.66 -4.09 14.58
N ALA A 173 11.78 -4.69 15.76
CA ALA A 173 12.75 -4.26 16.78
C ALA A 173 14.20 -4.74 16.53
N ALA A 174 14.43 -5.67 15.60
CA ALA A 174 15.73 -6.30 15.39
C ALA A 174 16.55 -5.76 14.20
N THR A 175 16.02 -4.84 13.36
CA THR A 175 16.68 -4.44 12.10
C THR A 175 17.18 -2.99 12.07
N THR A 176 17.40 -2.35 13.20
CA THR A 176 18.03 -1.01 13.26
C THR A 176 19.54 -1.03 13.52
N ALA A 177 20.22 -2.15 13.27
CA ALA A 177 21.68 -2.19 13.26
C ALA A 177 22.17 -2.37 11.81
N VAL A 178 22.30 -1.29 11.08
CA VAL A 178 23.14 -1.25 9.86
C VAL A 178 24.60 -1.25 10.34
N PRO A 179 25.42 -2.26 10.04
CA PRO A 179 26.84 -2.17 10.32
C PRO A 179 27.43 -1.13 9.37
N ALA A 180 28.05 -0.12 9.93
CA ALA A 180 28.88 0.82 9.18
C ALA A 180 30.06 0.04 8.58
N THR A 181 29.99 -0.30 7.32
CA THR A 181 31.15 -0.71 6.54
C THR A 181 31.81 0.56 6.02
N ASP A 182 32.76 1.00 6.81
CA ASP A 182 33.81 1.94 6.43
C ASP A 182 34.77 1.23 5.48
N GLN A 183 34.53 1.37 4.16
CA GLN A 183 35.54 1.14 3.12
C GLN A 183 35.28 2.09 1.94
N ALA A 184 36.01 3.20 1.96
CA ALA A 184 36.13 4.06 0.81
C ALA A 184 36.80 3.29 -0.35
N PRO A 185 36.29 3.38 -1.58
CA PRO A 185 36.98 2.82 -2.74
C PRO A 185 38.23 3.62 -3.03
N THR A 186 39.40 2.95 -3.04
CA THR A 186 40.69 3.47 -3.55
C THR A 186 40.52 3.80 -5.03
N PRO A 187 41.03 4.96 -5.49
CA PRO A 187 41.02 5.30 -6.91
C PRO A 187 42.06 4.43 -7.67
N PRO A 188 41.77 4.06 -8.93
CA PRO A 188 42.69 3.28 -9.71
C PRO A 188 43.92 4.12 -10.09
N ASP A 189 45.09 3.49 -9.96
CA ASP A 189 46.41 4.00 -10.32
C ASP A 189 46.47 4.49 -11.76
N SER A 190 46.91 5.72 -11.92
CA SER A 190 47.25 6.31 -13.19
C SER A 190 48.69 5.89 -13.57
N ALA A 191 48.82 4.77 -14.26
CA ALA A 191 50.08 4.39 -14.88
C ALA A 191 49.90 4.08 -16.38
N GLY A 192 50.41 4.97 -17.19
CA GLY A 192 51.05 4.63 -18.47
C GLY A 192 50.19 4.55 -19.71
N LEU A 193 50.09 5.66 -20.46
CA LEU A 193 50.12 5.60 -21.91
C LEU A 193 50.75 6.91 -22.44
N ARG A 194 52.07 6.89 -22.52
CA ARG A 194 52.81 7.78 -23.43
C ARG A 194 52.91 7.06 -24.78
N GLY A 195 52.68 7.77 -25.83
CA GLY A 195 53.25 7.39 -27.13
C GLY A 195 52.31 7.55 -28.30
N GLY A 196 52.65 8.46 -29.21
CA GLY A 196 52.28 8.36 -30.60
C GLY A 196 51.66 9.60 -31.24
N LEU A 197 52.47 10.67 -31.40
CA LEU A 197 52.24 11.70 -32.42
C LEU A 197 52.54 11.10 -33.81
N GLY A 198 51.65 11.27 -34.77
CA GLY A 198 51.90 11.08 -36.19
C GLY A 198 50.90 11.86 -37.04
N PRO A 199 51.32 12.79 -37.92
CA PRO A 199 50.43 13.61 -38.72
C PRO A 199 50.16 13.00 -40.10
N HIS A 200 48.93 13.14 -40.63
CA HIS A 200 48.60 13.12 -42.06
C HIS A 200 47.36 13.99 -42.26
N VAL A 201 47.48 15.10 -42.87
CA VAL A 201 47.42 15.62 -44.25
C VAL A 201 46.38 14.83 -45.12
N GLY A 202 45.39 15.55 -45.62
CA GLY A 202 44.43 15.17 -46.64
C GLY A 202 43.15 15.98 -46.48
#